data_e12a7cc0563e473476932a707076c527
#
_entry.id   e12a7cc0563e473476932a707076c527
#
_cell.length_a   1.000
_cell.length_b   1.000
_cell.length_c   1.000
_cell.angle_alpha   90.00
_cell.angle_beta   90.00
_cell.angle_gamma   90.00
#
_symmetry.space_group_name_H-M   'P 1'
#
loop_
_entity.id
_entity.type
_entity.pdbx_description
1 polymer ?
#
loop_
_entity_poly.entity_id
_entity_poly.type
_entity_poly.pdbx_seq_one_letter_code
_entity_poly.pdbx_strand_id
1 'polypeptide(L)'
;MTNSDRKEKLPGYFDSAWPVECGGNRRQKAATGKLLSKNSKTEMISTVSNKWNVMVIQREKNEFFLGGTMPYFNGPKPYGWVQKINSDSLEVLNESPQLPCGDHVWCGAIAAHENGSIIKVNGSFMHVLSPECEVIL
;
A
#
# COMPACT_ATOMS: atom_id res chain seq x y z
N MET A 1 10.64 -4.26 -34.54
CA MET A 1 10.81 -3.19 -33.53
C MET A 1 10.60 -3.82 -32.18
N THR A 2 11.68 -4.14 -31.48
CA THR A 2 11.65 -4.73 -30.14
C THR A 2 11.48 -3.58 -29.13
N ASN A 3 10.27 -3.37 -28.68
CA ASN A 3 9.98 -2.48 -27.58
C ASN A 3 10.51 -3.17 -26.32
N SER A 4 11.71 -2.78 -25.88
CA SER A 4 12.26 -3.21 -24.60
C SER A 4 11.40 -2.57 -23.51
N ASP A 5 10.58 -3.37 -22.86
CA ASP A 5 9.86 -3.01 -21.60
C ASP A 5 10.87 -2.71 -20.49
N ARG A 6 11.64 -1.64 -20.64
CA ARG A 6 12.38 -1.06 -19.51
C ARG A 6 11.33 -0.37 -18.64
N LYS A 7 10.88 -1.05 -17.58
CA LYS A 7 10.30 -0.37 -16.44
C LYS A 7 11.25 0.75 -16.04
N GLU A 8 10.81 1.99 -16.19
CA GLU A 8 11.54 3.14 -15.68
C GLU A 8 11.64 2.98 -14.15
N LYS A 9 12.82 2.68 -13.63
CA LYS A 9 13.05 2.59 -12.19
C LYS A 9 12.79 3.97 -11.61
N LEU A 10 11.80 4.06 -10.70
CA LEU A 10 11.47 5.29 -10.00
C LEU A 10 12.47 5.50 -8.85
N PRO A 11 13.34 6.54 -8.87
CA PRO A 11 14.27 6.80 -7.78
C PRO A 11 13.53 6.98 -6.46
N GLY A 12 14.06 6.40 -5.38
CA GLY A 12 13.49 6.47 -4.04
C GLY A 12 12.34 5.49 -3.77
N TYR A 13 11.79 4.84 -4.81
CA TYR A 13 10.75 3.82 -4.66
C TYR A 13 11.33 2.42 -4.80
N PHE A 14 10.71 1.46 -4.12
CA PHE A 14 11.03 0.05 -4.26
C PHE A 14 10.77 -0.42 -5.70
N ASP A 15 11.64 -1.27 -6.23
CA ASP A 15 11.50 -1.78 -7.61
C ASP A 15 10.42 -2.87 -7.69
N SER A 16 9.17 -2.46 -7.69
CA SER A 16 7.99 -3.31 -7.78
C SER A 16 7.00 -2.82 -8.84
N ALA A 17 5.93 -3.59 -9.03
CA ALA A 17 4.88 -3.22 -9.99
C ALA A 17 4.01 -2.04 -9.52
N TRP A 18 3.87 -1.86 -8.18
CA TRP A 18 2.99 -0.86 -7.60
C TRP A 18 3.55 -0.30 -6.27
N PRO A 19 4.73 0.37 -6.28
CA PRO A 19 5.43 0.77 -5.05
C PRO A 19 4.78 1.92 -4.30
N VAL A 20 3.85 2.63 -4.90
CA VAL A 20 3.20 3.81 -4.34
C VAL A 20 1.75 3.88 -4.79
N GLU A 21 0.92 4.58 -4.03
CA GLU A 21 -0.47 4.88 -4.41
C GLU A 21 -0.55 5.39 -5.86
N CYS A 22 -1.52 4.88 -6.61
CA CYS A 22 -1.70 5.17 -8.04
C CYS A 22 -0.58 4.66 -8.96
N GLY A 23 0.29 3.76 -8.48
CA GLY A 23 1.25 2.98 -9.29
C GLY A 23 2.53 3.71 -9.67
N GLY A 24 2.70 4.97 -9.29
CA GLY A 24 3.91 5.73 -9.60
C GLY A 24 3.72 7.25 -9.51
N ASN A 25 4.82 7.98 -9.70
CA ASN A 25 4.85 9.44 -9.63
C ASN A 25 3.93 10.14 -10.64
N ARG A 26 3.63 9.50 -11.76
CA ARG A 26 2.70 10.00 -12.78
C ARG A 26 1.23 9.72 -12.46
N ARG A 27 0.93 8.99 -11.41
CA ARG A 27 -0.43 8.65 -10.93
C ARG A 27 -1.34 8.08 -12.03
N GLN A 28 -0.78 7.32 -12.96
CA GLN A 28 -1.51 6.85 -14.15
C GLN A 28 -2.52 5.74 -13.85
N LYS A 29 -2.42 5.09 -12.69
CA LYS A 29 -3.28 3.94 -12.28
C LYS A 29 -3.30 2.81 -13.31
N ALA A 30 -2.22 2.66 -14.06
CA ALA A 30 -2.09 1.67 -15.11
C ALA A 30 -1.08 0.60 -14.71
N ALA A 31 -1.51 -0.64 -14.66
CA ALA A 31 -0.62 -1.77 -14.51
C ALA A 31 0.14 -2.01 -15.82
N THR A 32 1.44 -2.28 -15.71
CA THR A 32 2.26 -2.71 -16.84
C THR A 32 2.20 -4.23 -16.96
N GLY A 33 1.81 -4.75 -18.10
CA GLY A 33 1.80 -6.19 -18.37
C GLY A 33 0.50 -6.69 -18.98
N LYS A 34 0.48 -7.99 -19.31
CA LYS A 34 -0.72 -8.67 -19.80
C LYS A 34 -1.62 -8.98 -18.61
N LEU A 35 -2.83 -8.44 -18.60
CA LEU A 35 -3.77 -8.64 -17.50
C LEU A 35 -4.24 -10.08 -17.38
N LEU A 36 -4.81 -10.64 -18.44
CA LEU A 36 -5.29 -12.03 -18.46
C LEU A 36 -5.09 -12.63 -19.84
N SER A 37 -4.81 -13.92 -19.93
CA SER A 37 -4.90 -14.63 -21.19
C SER A 37 -6.37 -14.92 -21.51
N LYS A 38 -6.68 -15.10 -22.82
CA LYS A 38 -8.06 -15.38 -23.28
C LYS A 38 -8.71 -16.60 -22.61
N ASN A 39 -7.89 -17.52 -22.10
CA ASN A 39 -8.33 -18.77 -21.45
C ASN A 39 -8.13 -18.78 -19.94
N SER A 40 -7.80 -17.65 -19.30
CA SER A 40 -7.64 -17.59 -17.85
C SER A 40 -8.99 -17.75 -17.17
N LYS A 41 -9.03 -18.61 -16.14
CA LYS A 41 -10.13 -18.62 -15.19
C LYS A 41 -9.94 -17.46 -14.22
N THR A 42 -11.01 -16.76 -13.93
CA THR A 42 -11.03 -15.67 -12.97
C THR A 42 -11.86 -16.12 -11.76
N GLU A 43 -11.28 -15.99 -10.58
CA GLU A 43 -11.95 -16.18 -9.31
C GLU A 43 -11.95 -14.85 -8.57
N MET A 44 -13.08 -14.52 -7.94
CA MET A 44 -13.18 -13.36 -7.08
C MET A 44 -13.07 -13.81 -5.63
N ILE A 45 -12.05 -13.30 -4.92
CA ILE A 45 -11.91 -13.45 -3.47
C ILE A 45 -12.26 -12.13 -2.80
N SER A 46 -12.89 -12.20 -1.64
CA SER A 46 -13.26 -11.02 -0.86
C SER A 46 -13.16 -11.29 0.62
N THR A 47 -12.92 -10.24 1.38
CA THR A 47 -12.92 -10.27 2.85
C THR A 47 -13.63 -9.04 3.38
N VAL A 48 -13.99 -9.08 4.66
CA VAL A 48 -14.60 -7.95 5.36
C VAL A 48 -13.54 -7.30 6.24
N SER A 49 -13.45 -5.98 6.18
CA SER A 49 -12.55 -5.20 7.03
C SER A 49 -13.31 -4.08 7.72
N ASN A 50 -12.91 -3.76 8.95
CA ASN A 50 -13.37 -2.57 9.68
C ASN A 50 -12.49 -1.33 9.41
N LYS A 51 -11.57 -1.43 8.48
CA LYS A 51 -10.63 -0.36 8.12
C LYS A 51 -11.20 0.55 7.04
N TRP A 52 -10.83 1.82 7.08
CA TRP A 52 -11.32 2.87 6.20
C TRP A 52 -10.19 3.54 5.42
N ASN A 53 -10.57 4.19 4.29
CA ASN A 53 -9.65 4.94 3.44
C ASN A 53 -8.45 4.11 2.98
N VAL A 54 -8.73 2.97 2.36
CA VAL A 54 -7.73 1.99 1.99
C VAL A 54 -6.98 2.40 0.72
N MET A 55 -5.67 2.42 0.81
CA MET A 55 -4.73 2.47 -0.30
C MET A 55 -3.95 1.16 -0.34
N VAL A 56 -3.53 0.73 -1.51
CA VAL A 56 -2.76 -0.50 -1.69
C VAL A 56 -1.44 -0.21 -2.40
N ILE A 57 -0.38 -0.84 -1.92
CA ILE A 57 0.92 -0.88 -2.61
C ILE A 57 1.44 -2.32 -2.66
N GLN A 58 2.32 -2.58 -3.61
CA GLN A 58 3.09 -3.81 -3.71
C GLN A 58 4.56 -3.49 -3.49
N ARG A 59 5.22 -4.16 -2.54
CA ARG A 59 6.66 -4.08 -2.35
C ARG A 59 7.38 -5.19 -3.14
N GLU A 60 7.11 -6.43 -2.84
CA GLU A 60 7.65 -7.58 -3.56
C GLU A 60 6.54 -8.38 -4.25
N LYS A 61 6.93 -9.40 -5.01
CA LYS A 61 5.96 -10.32 -5.59
C LYS A 61 5.16 -10.98 -4.46
N ASN A 62 3.84 -10.90 -4.54
CA ASN A 62 2.89 -11.42 -3.55
C ASN A 62 2.98 -10.74 -2.15
N GLU A 63 3.65 -9.61 -2.03
CA GLU A 63 3.72 -8.84 -0.80
C GLU A 63 2.99 -7.51 -0.95
N PHE A 64 1.82 -7.43 -0.36
CA PHE A 64 0.94 -6.27 -0.45
C PHE A 64 0.77 -5.61 0.92
N PHE A 65 0.75 -4.29 0.88
CA PHE A 65 0.43 -3.47 2.05
C PHE A 65 -0.80 -2.63 1.77
N LEU A 66 -1.69 -2.63 2.74
CA LEU A 66 -2.83 -1.72 2.81
C LEU A 66 -2.52 -0.63 3.81
N GLY A 67 -2.97 0.58 3.55
CA GLY A 67 -2.83 1.68 4.48
C GLY A 67 -3.97 2.67 4.37
N GLY A 68 -4.30 3.30 5.48
CA GLY A 68 -5.40 4.26 5.52
C GLY A 68 -5.45 5.04 6.81
N THR A 69 -6.60 5.65 7.08
CA THR A 69 -6.86 6.42 8.28
C THR A 69 -8.25 6.10 8.82
N MET A 70 -8.34 5.81 10.11
CA MET A 70 -9.60 5.63 10.83
C MET A 70 -10.08 6.99 11.33
N PRO A 71 -11.34 7.38 11.03
CA PRO A 71 -11.90 8.63 11.49
C PRO A 71 -12.40 8.57 12.95
N TYR A 72 -12.85 9.72 13.49
CA TYR A 72 -13.23 9.86 14.91
C TYR A 72 -14.35 8.94 15.38
N PHE A 73 -15.27 8.55 14.50
CA PHE A 73 -16.41 7.73 14.93
C PHE A 73 -16.03 6.30 15.35
N ASN A 74 -14.77 5.91 15.18
CA ASN A 74 -14.24 4.64 15.63
C ASN A 74 -13.29 4.77 16.82
N GLY A 75 -13.32 5.90 17.52
CA GLY A 75 -12.47 6.15 18.67
C GLY A 75 -12.38 7.63 19.03
N PRO A 76 -11.72 7.97 20.15
CA PRO A 76 -11.62 9.35 20.62
C PRO A 76 -10.73 10.24 19.74
N LYS A 77 -9.85 9.64 18.93
CA LYS A 77 -8.95 10.33 17.99
C LYS A 77 -8.80 9.56 16.71
N PRO A 78 -8.63 10.26 15.59
CA PRO A 78 -8.29 9.59 14.34
C PRO A 78 -6.87 9.00 14.42
N TYR A 79 -6.62 7.91 13.69
CA TYR A 79 -5.31 7.29 13.61
C TYR A 79 -5.07 6.67 12.23
N GLY A 80 -3.81 6.67 11.81
CA GLY A 80 -3.38 5.93 10.64
C GLY A 80 -3.11 4.47 10.96
N TRP A 81 -3.08 3.65 9.92
CA TRP A 81 -2.80 2.22 10.03
C TRP A 81 -2.12 1.70 8.76
N VAL A 82 -1.37 0.62 8.91
CA VAL A 82 -0.80 -0.18 7.81
C VAL A 82 -1.01 -1.65 8.13
N GLN A 83 -1.44 -2.43 7.15
CA GLN A 83 -1.53 -3.88 7.22
C GLN A 83 -0.76 -4.52 6.07
N LYS A 84 0.04 -5.54 6.38
CA LYS A 84 0.58 -6.48 5.42
C LYS A 84 -0.44 -7.60 5.23
N ILE A 85 -0.76 -7.93 3.99
CA ILE A 85 -1.76 -8.97 3.68
C ILE A 85 -1.17 -10.07 2.82
N ASN A 86 -1.73 -11.26 2.97
CA ASN A 86 -1.52 -12.36 2.02
C ASN A 86 -2.29 -12.05 0.73
N SER A 87 -1.62 -12.13 -0.43
CA SER A 87 -2.23 -11.80 -1.72
C SER A 87 -3.30 -12.80 -2.18
N ASP A 88 -3.24 -14.03 -1.72
CA ASP A 88 -4.12 -15.09 -2.18
C ASP A 88 -5.34 -15.25 -1.26
N SER A 89 -5.15 -15.17 0.07
CA SER A 89 -6.24 -15.33 1.05
C SER A 89 -6.83 -14.01 1.55
N LEU A 90 -6.15 -12.89 1.33
CA LEU A 90 -6.45 -11.56 1.88
C LEU A 90 -6.38 -11.48 3.42
N GLU A 91 -5.82 -12.51 4.06
CA GLU A 91 -5.59 -12.49 5.51
C GLU A 91 -4.55 -11.45 5.90
N VAL A 92 -4.79 -10.80 7.04
CA VAL A 92 -3.82 -9.87 7.63
C VAL A 92 -2.68 -10.68 8.27
N LEU A 93 -1.47 -10.47 7.77
CA LEU A 93 -0.26 -11.11 8.28
C LEU A 93 0.37 -10.30 9.40
N ASN A 94 0.45 -8.98 9.23
CA ASN A 94 0.97 -8.04 10.21
C ASN A 94 0.14 -6.76 10.18
N GLU A 95 0.05 -6.08 11.31
CA GLU A 95 -0.62 -4.78 11.43
C GLU A 95 0.24 -3.83 12.28
N SER A 96 0.31 -2.58 11.87
CA SER A 96 0.97 -1.53 12.65
C SER A 96 0.18 -1.19 13.92
N PRO A 97 0.83 -0.63 14.94
CA PRO A 97 0.10 0.08 15.98
C PRO A 97 -0.71 1.23 15.37
N GLN A 98 -1.59 1.84 16.17
CA GLN A 98 -2.28 3.06 15.77
C GLN A 98 -1.26 4.18 15.56
N LEU A 99 -1.20 4.69 14.32
CA LEU A 99 -0.25 5.73 13.93
C LEU A 99 -0.87 7.10 14.17
N PRO A 100 -0.23 7.99 14.95
CA PRO A 100 -0.71 9.34 15.15
C PRO A 100 -0.94 10.08 13.82
N CYS A 101 -2.00 10.87 13.72
CA CYS A 101 -2.27 11.71 12.56
C CYS A 101 -2.66 13.16 12.91
N GLY A 102 -2.62 13.52 14.19
CA GLY A 102 -3.12 14.81 14.68
C GLY A 102 -4.64 14.89 14.56
N ASP A 103 -5.14 16.08 14.34
CA ASP A 103 -6.58 16.35 14.20
C ASP A 103 -7.10 16.18 12.76
N HIS A 104 -6.25 15.71 11.85
CA HIS A 104 -6.60 15.55 10.44
C HIS A 104 -6.93 14.09 10.13
N VAL A 105 -8.10 13.88 9.55
CA VAL A 105 -8.64 12.54 9.23
C VAL A 105 -8.31 12.04 7.82
N TRP A 106 -7.64 12.85 7.01
CA TRP A 106 -7.33 12.47 5.64
C TRP A 106 -6.21 11.42 5.60
N CYS A 107 -6.36 10.46 4.70
CA CYS A 107 -5.51 9.27 4.64
C CYS A 107 -4.05 9.51 4.19
N GLY A 108 -3.72 10.67 3.63
CA GLY A 108 -2.36 10.96 3.18
C GLY A 108 -1.89 10.07 2.03
N ALA A 109 -0.80 9.33 2.26
CA ALA A 109 -0.18 8.47 1.25
C ALA A 109 0.47 7.24 1.87
N ILE A 110 0.73 6.22 1.04
CA ILE A 110 1.57 5.06 1.36
C ILE A 110 2.50 4.75 0.20
N ALA A 111 3.74 4.39 0.50
CA ALA A 111 4.74 4.00 -0.48
C ALA A 111 5.73 2.98 0.08
N ALA A 112 6.27 2.12 -0.77
CA ALA A 112 7.45 1.33 -0.48
C ALA A 112 8.69 2.10 -0.93
N HIS A 113 9.58 2.38 0.01
CA HIS A 113 10.85 3.05 -0.24
C HIS A 113 11.89 2.07 -0.78
N GLU A 114 12.88 2.56 -1.52
CA GLU A 114 13.92 1.74 -2.17
C GLU A 114 14.75 0.88 -1.20
N ASN A 115 14.86 1.29 0.08
CA ASN A 115 15.53 0.51 1.12
C ASN A 115 14.65 -0.59 1.72
N GLY A 116 13.43 -0.78 1.22
CA GLY A 116 12.47 -1.80 1.66
C GLY A 116 11.51 -1.37 2.76
N SER A 117 11.68 -0.19 3.38
CA SER A 117 10.73 0.32 4.39
C SER A 117 9.42 0.79 3.76
N ILE A 118 8.39 0.85 4.58
CA ILE A 118 7.08 1.38 4.20
C ILE A 118 6.94 2.79 4.77
N ILE A 119 6.69 3.75 3.90
CA ILE A 119 6.41 5.14 4.28
C ILE A 119 4.91 5.33 4.33
N LYS A 120 4.39 5.81 5.45
CA LYS A 120 2.98 6.15 5.63
C LYS A 120 2.83 7.59 6.10
N VAL A 121 2.11 8.39 5.32
CA VAL A 121 1.73 9.76 5.72
C VAL A 121 0.30 9.75 6.22
N ASN A 122 0.05 10.35 7.37
CA ASN A 122 -1.28 10.54 7.96
C ASN A 122 -1.39 11.94 8.55
N GLY A 123 -2.30 12.74 8.02
CA GLY A 123 -2.46 14.12 8.48
C GLY A 123 -1.12 14.89 8.44
N SER A 124 -0.63 15.32 9.59
CA SER A 124 0.62 16.07 9.73
C SER A 124 1.85 15.19 10.05
N PHE A 125 1.69 13.87 10.05
CA PHE A 125 2.74 12.93 10.45
C PHE A 125 3.20 12.06 9.27
N MET A 126 4.48 11.75 9.27
CA MET A 126 5.09 10.73 8.44
C MET A 126 5.69 9.64 9.33
N HIS A 127 5.39 8.40 9.01
CA HIS A 127 5.88 7.23 9.72
C HIS A 127 6.68 6.37 8.76
N VAL A 128 7.79 5.83 9.26
CA VAL A 128 8.59 4.82 8.58
C VAL A 128 8.39 3.49 9.30
N LEU A 129 7.98 2.46 8.58
CA LEU A 129 7.72 1.14 9.13
C LEU A 129 8.62 0.09 8.46
N SER A 130 8.89 -0.98 9.22
CA SER A 130 9.50 -2.19 8.68
C SER A 130 8.50 -2.94 7.77
N PRO A 131 8.97 -3.94 7.00
CA PRO A 131 8.09 -4.85 6.26
C PRO A 131 7.16 -5.68 7.16
N GLU A 132 7.41 -5.74 8.45
CA GLU A 132 6.58 -6.39 9.47
C GLU A 132 5.60 -5.41 10.13
N CYS A 133 5.48 -4.20 9.58
CA CYS A 133 4.62 -3.11 10.07
C CYS A 133 5.04 -2.54 11.44
N GLU A 134 6.28 -2.73 11.86
CA GLU A 134 6.82 -2.12 13.07
C GLU A 134 7.27 -0.68 12.79
N VAL A 135 6.99 0.24 13.69
CA VAL A 135 7.39 1.65 13.55
C VAL A 135 8.89 1.77 13.80
N ILE A 136 9.61 2.31 12.81
CA ILE A 136 11.05 2.61 12.87
C ILE A 136 11.26 4.08 13.23
N LEU A 137 10.43 4.98 12.68
CA LEU A 137 10.48 6.42 12.86
C LEU A 137 9.08 7.03 12.76
#